data_36733231c1d8fae2af74d41551741b87
#
_entry.id   36733231c1d8fae2af74d41551741b87
#
_cell.length_a   1.000
_cell.length_b   1.000
_cell.length_c   1.000
_cell.angle_alpha   90.00
_cell.angle_beta   90.00
_cell.angle_gamma   90.00
#
_symmetry.space_group_name_H-M   'P 1'
#
loop_
_entity.id
_entity.type
_entity.pdbx_description
1 polymer ?
#
loop_
_entity_poly.entity_id
_entity_poly.type
_entity_poly.pdbx_seq_one_letter_code
_entity_poly.pdbx_strand_id
1 'polypeptide(L)'
;LHPRVRRQRQMCIRDRYNAVYEAAEEDIMQDYVDGKVCAYTLVPGLQAFLQRTFPGARIRCHQSVLVKRLCDRVVDMPRVYIDIRKGWADFVVFDGTKLLMAVSHEWRAQEDIRYHLFNLLDVYDIDPKGVHVSLSGMRDEKNALMQALRGDVAYVMKTLVPGIASKTGMSLVASLLMRSEKA
;
A
#
# COMPACT_ATOMS: atom_id res chain seq x y z
N LEU A 1 -15.11 1.02 23.00
CA LEU A 1 -15.86 1.71 21.95
C LEU A 1 -17.18 1.00 21.72
N HIS A 2 -18.30 1.73 21.84
CA HIS A 2 -19.65 1.21 21.78
C HIS A 2 -19.93 0.53 20.41
N PRO A 3 -20.63 -0.63 20.32
CA PRO A 3 -20.91 -1.34 19.07
C PRO A 3 -21.58 -0.49 17.99
N ARG A 4 -22.41 0.48 18.37
CA ARG A 4 -23.05 1.43 17.44
C ARG A 4 -22.05 2.34 16.71
N VAL A 5 -21.00 2.80 17.39
CA VAL A 5 -19.99 3.67 16.79
C VAL A 5 -19.13 2.92 15.76
N ARG A 6 -18.86 1.61 15.99
CA ARG A 6 -18.19 0.77 15.00
C ARG A 6 -19.02 0.56 13.75
N ARG A 7 -20.32 0.29 13.87
CA ARG A 7 -21.24 0.13 12.71
C ARG A 7 -21.33 1.42 11.89
N GLN A 8 -21.45 2.57 12.54
CA GLN A 8 -21.58 3.86 11.87
C GLN A 8 -20.30 4.25 11.11
N ARG A 9 -19.11 3.97 11.66
CA ARG A 9 -17.83 4.15 10.95
C ARG A 9 -17.67 3.22 9.75
N GLN A 10 -18.15 1.98 9.86
CA GLN A 10 -18.12 1.02 8.75
C GLN A 10 -19.01 1.45 7.58
N MET A 11 -20.22 1.92 7.87
CA MET A 11 -21.12 2.48 6.84
C MET A 11 -20.48 3.65 6.11
N CYS A 12 -19.93 4.63 6.82
CA CYS A 12 -19.26 5.77 6.20
C CYS A 12 -18.08 5.38 5.29
N ILE A 13 -17.34 4.31 5.59
CA ILE A 13 -16.22 3.84 4.76
C ILE A 13 -16.74 3.17 3.49
N ARG A 14 -17.75 2.33 3.59
CA ARG A 14 -18.38 1.68 2.44
C ARG A 14 -19.04 2.71 1.52
N ASP A 15 -19.79 3.65 2.08
CA ASP A 15 -20.43 4.74 1.33
C ASP A 15 -19.38 5.55 0.55
N ARG A 16 -18.26 5.90 1.19
CA ARG A 16 -17.16 6.63 0.54
C ARG A 16 -16.50 5.80 -0.56
N TYR A 17 -16.27 4.51 -0.32
CA TYR A 17 -15.70 3.62 -1.32
C TYR A 17 -16.62 3.49 -2.52
N ASN A 18 -17.92 3.28 -2.28
CA ASN A 18 -18.93 3.16 -3.33
C ASN A 18 -19.07 4.44 -4.15
N ALA A 19 -19.01 5.60 -3.51
CA ALA A 19 -19.06 6.90 -4.20
C ALA A 19 -17.88 7.12 -5.18
N VAL A 20 -16.75 6.46 -4.96
CA VAL A 20 -15.54 6.58 -5.81
C VAL A 20 -15.48 5.46 -6.86
N TYR A 21 -15.85 4.22 -6.49
CA TYR A 21 -15.60 3.02 -7.29
C TYR A 21 -16.88 2.33 -7.80
N GLU A 22 -18.07 2.89 -7.52
CA GLU A 22 -19.37 2.37 -7.96
C GLU A 22 -19.55 0.86 -7.66
N ALA A 23 -19.05 0.41 -6.50
CA ALA A 23 -19.10 -0.98 -6.08
C ALA A 23 -20.35 -1.27 -5.25
N ALA A 24 -21.00 -2.44 -5.42
CA ALA A 24 -22.06 -2.86 -4.54
C ALA A 24 -21.54 -3.04 -3.10
N GLU A 25 -22.33 -2.64 -2.10
CA GLU A 25 -21.91 -2.70 -0.69
C GLU A 25 -21.49 -4.11 -0.23
N GLU A 26 -22.15 -5.14 -0.75
CA GLU A 26 -21.90 -6.54 -0.46
C GLU A 26 -20.55 -7.03 -0.99
N ASP A 27 -20.02 -6.40 -2.04
CA ASP A 27 -18.72 -6.76 -2.64
C ASP A 27 -17.54 -6.05 -1.96
N ILE A 28 -17.80 -5.09 -1.07
CA ILE A 28 -16.75 -4.33 -0.39
C ILE A 28 -16.20 -5.12 0.79
N MET A 29 -14.98 -5.61 0.63
CA MET A 29 -14.19 -6.24 1.69
C MET A 29 -13.44 -5.20 2.52
N GLN A 30 -13.12 -5.55 3.76
CA GLN A 30 -12.43 -4.66 4.69
C GLN A 30 -11.35 -5.41 5.46
N ASP A 31 -10.16 -4.84 5.48
CA ASP A 31 -9.07 -5.23 6.37
C ASP A 31 -8.82 -4.14 7.42
N TYR A 32 -8.48 -4.57 8.64
CA TYR A 32 -8.15 -3.67 9.74
C TYR A 32 -6.65 -3.71 10.01
N VAL A 33 -6.00 -2.55 9.92
CA VAL A 33 -4.58 -2.40 10.16
C VAL A 33 -4.33 -1.13 10.96
N ASP A 34 -3.69 -1.24 12.12
CA ASP A 34 -3.27 -0.12 12.96
C ASP A 34 -4.40 0.91 13.21
N GLY A 35 -5.57 0.42 13.60
CA GLY A 35 -6.75 1.26 13.85
C GLY A 35 -7.40 1.87 12.62
N LYS A 36 -6.90 1.58 11.41
CA LYS A 36 -7.44 2.02 10.13
C LYS A 36 -8.14 0.89 9.40
N VAL A 37 -8.95 1.25 8.42
CA VAL A 37 -9.67 0.30 7.56
C VAL A 37 -9.19 0.47 6.13
N CYS A 38 -8.75 -0.64 5.54
CA CYS A 38 -8.51 -0.75 4.10
C CYS A 38 -9.75 -1.38 3.46
N ALA A 39 -10.46 -0.62 2.62
CA ALA A 39 -11.60 -1.11 1.85
C ALA A 39 -11.14 -1.49 0.43
N TYR A 40 -11.62 -2.61 -0.09
CA TYR A 40 -11.28 -3.10 -1.43
C TYR A 40 -12.35 -4.02 -1.97
N THR A 41 -12.37 -4.20 -3.28
CA THR A 41 -13.22 -5.17 -3.97
C THR A 41 -12.38 -6.22 -4.68
N LEU A 42 -12.97 -7.37 -4.94
CA LEU A 42 -12.40 -8.40 -5.80
C LEU A 42 -13.17 -8.43 -7.13
N VAL A 43 -12.56 -9.01 -8.14
CA VAL A 43 -13.27 -9.31 -9.40
C VAL A 43 -14.52 -10.15 -9.08
N PRO A 44 -15.68 -9.84 -9.66
CA PRO A 44 -16.92 -10.57 -9.41
C PRO A 44 -16.74 -12.09 -9.50
N GLY A 45 -17.29 -12.81 -8.50
CA GLY A 45 -17.17 -14.26 -8.39
C GLY A 45 -15.85 -14.79 -7.81
N LEU A 46 -14.78 -13.99 -7.75
CA LEU A 46 -13.49 -14.45 -7.26
C LEU A 46 -13.53 -14.80 -5.76
N GLN A 47 -14.26 -14.02 -4.95
CA GLN A 47 -14.41 -14.31 -3.52
C GLN A 47 -15.07 -15.67 -3.30
N ALA A 48 -16.19 -15.96 -3.98
CA ALA A 48 -16.89 -17.23 -3.86
C ALA A 48 -16.03 -18.41 -4.35
N PHE A 49 -15.30 -18.21 -5.45
CA PHE A 49 -14.34 -19.20 -5.94
C PHE A 49 -13.24 -19.51 -4.91
N LEU A 50 -12.61 -18.48 -4.33
CA LEU A 50 -11.55 -18.66 -3.35
C LEU A 50 -12.05 -19.35 -2.07
N GLN A 51 -13.22 -18.96 -1.56
CA GLN A 51 -13.81 -19.57 -0.37
C GLN A 51 -14.16 -21.06 -0.59
N ARG A 52 -14.66 -21.41 -1.78
CA ARG A 52 -14.97 -22.80 -2.13
C ARG A 52 -13.72 -23.64 -2.33
N THR A 53 -12.70 -23.09 -2.99
CA THR A 53 -11.47 -23.81 -3.35
C THR A 53 -10.51 -23.93 -2.17
N PHE A 54 -10.48 -22.92 -1.31
CA PHE A 54 -9.58 -22.84 -0.15
C PHE A 54 -10.37 -22.52 1.12
N PRO A 55 -11.18 -23.46 1.63
CA PRO A 55 -11.96 -23.23 2.84
C PRO A 55 -11.04 -22.91 4.02
N GLY A 56 -11.33 -21.82 4.72
CA GLY A 56 -10.52 -21.30 5.83
C GLY A 56 -9.36 -20.39 5.43
N ALA A 57 -9.08 -20.18 4.15
CA ALA A 57 -8.11 -19.18 3.71
C ALA A 57 -8.61 -17.76 4.03
N ARG A 58 -7.69 -16.90 4.49
CA ARG A 58 -7.98 -15.49 4.73
C ARG A 58 -7.62 -14.66 3.50
N ILE A 59 -8.61 -14.00 2.94
CA ILE A 59 -8.41 -13.05 1.85
C ILE A 59 -8.02 -11.70 2.48
N ARG A 60 -6.96 -11.09 2.00
CA ARG A 60 -6.48 -9.79 2.48
C ARG A 60 -6.05 -8.90 1.33
N CYS A 61 -6.22 -7.61 1.49
CA CYS A 61 -5.64 -6.62 0.58
C CYS A 61 -4.11 -6.64 0.70
N HIS A 62 -3.41 -6.62 -0.43
CA HIS A 62 -1.94 -6.56 -0.43
C HIS A 62 -1.40 -5.29 0.25
N GLN A 63 -2.10 -4.17 0.13
CA GLN A 63 -1.73 -2.92 0.82
C GLN A 63 -1.87 -3.04 2.33
N SER A 64 -2.91 -3.70 2.85
CA SER A 64 -3.08 -3.89 4.30
C SER A 64 -1.94 -4.73 4.89
N VAL A 65 -1.47 -5.74 4.13
CA VAL A 65 -0.31 -6.56 4.50
C VAL A 65 0.98 -5.73 4.49
N LEU A 66 1.18 -4.91 3.46
CA LEU A 66 2.33 -4.03 3.33
C LEU A 66 2.38 -2.99 4.46
N VAL A 67 1.27 -2.29 4.69
CA VAL A 67 1.13 -1.30 5.77
C VAL A 67 1.45 -1.92 7.13
N LYS A 68 0.88 -3.10 7.44
CA LYS A 68 1.16 -3.79 8.70
C LYS A 68 2.65 -4.04 8.91
N ARG A 69 3.38 -4.42 7.86
CA ARG A 69 4.83 -4.65 7.93
C ARG A 69 5.66 -3.39 8.09
N LEU A 70 5.14 -2.26 7.61
CA LEU A 70 5.84 -0.98 7.63
C LEU A 70 5.55 -0.15 8.88
N CYS A 71 4.41 -0.35 9.55
CA CYS A 71 4.02 0.36 10.77
C CYS A 71 4.99 0.13 11.94
N ASP A 72 5.65 -1.03 12.01
CA ASP A 72 6.55 -1.40 13.12
C ASP A 72 7.89 -0.65 13.09
N ARG A 73 8.14 0.18 12.06
CA ARG A 73 9.37 0.95 11.94
C ARG A 73 9.19 2.34 12.53
N VAL A 74 9.84 2.59 13.65
CA VAL A 74 9.90 3.93 14.26
C VAL A 74 10.99 4.75 13.57
N VAL A 75 10.59 5.82 12.89
CA VAL A 75 11.50 6.80 12.27
C VAL A 75 10.85 8.16 12.39
N ASP A 76 11.58 9.17 12.83
CA ASP A 76 11.06 10.50 13.17
C ASP A 76 10.88 11.43 11.95
N MET A 77 10.91 10.90 10.73
CA MET A 77 10.79 11.69 9.52
C MET A 77 9.76 11.10 8.55
N PRO A 78 9.20 11.92 7.65
CA PRO A 78 8.28 11.47 6.62
C PRO A 78 8.92 10.39 5.73
N ARG A 79 8.14 9.37 5.38
CA ARG A 79 8.58 8.23 4.56
C ARG A 79 7.54 7.89 3.52
N VAL A 80 8.01 7.63 2.30
CA VAL A 80 7.18 7.09 1.22
C VAL A 80 7.75 5.77 0.76
N TYR A 81 6.94 4.74 0.76
CA TYR A 81 7.26 3.44 0.15
C TYR A 81 6.54 3.32 -1.17
N ILE A 82 7.28 2.99 -2.23
CA ILE A 82 6.74 2.77 -3.57
C ILE A 82 7.07 1.35 -3.99
N ASP A 83 6.03 0.53 -4.24
CA ASP A 83 6.16 -0.83 -4.77
C ASP A 83 5.71 -0.87 -6.22
N ILE A 84 6.68 -0.99 -7.16
CA ILE A 84 6.45 -0.89 -8.59
C ILE A 84 6.12 -2.26 -9.16
N ARG A 85 4.90 -2.42 -9.65
CA ARG A 85 4.39 -3.61 -10.31
C ARG A 85 4.07 -3.31 -11.78
N LYS A 86 3.83 -4.32 -12.58
CA LYS A 86 3.45 -4.14 -13.98
C LYS A 86 2.13 -3.36 -14.09
N GLY A 87 2.19 -2.13 -14.61
CA GLY A 87 1.06 -1.24 -14.81
C GLY A 87 0.50 -0.57 -13.54
N TRP A 88 1.03 -0.88 -12.35
CA TRP A 88 0.55 -0.37 -11.06
C TRP A 88 1.71 0.00 -10.14
N ALA A 89 1.56 1.06 -9.38
CA ALA A 89 2.47 1.43 -8.31
C ALA A 89 1.69 1.65 -7.02
N ASP A 90 2.12 0.99 -5.95
CA ASP A 90 1.55 1.15 -4.62
C ASP A 90 2.36 2.19 -3.86
N PHE A 91 1.69 3.16 -3.28
CA PHE A 91 2.28 4.19 -2.44
C PHE A 91 1.81 4.04 -1.01
N VAL A 92 2.73 4.06 -0.05
CA VAL A 92 2.42 4.09 1.38
C VAL A 92 3.18 5.23 2.00
N VAL A 93 2.46 6.20 2.54
CA VAL A 93 3.02 7.45 3.10
C VAL A 93 2.85 7.46 4.61
N PHE A 94 3.95 7.69 5.32
CA PHE A 94 4.00 7.86 6.77
C PHE A 94 4.58 9.22 7.13
N ASP A 95 4.07 9.79 8.22
CA ASP A 95 4.70 10.86 8.96
C ASP A 95 5.05 10.33 10.35
N GLY A 96 6.34 10.16 10.63
CA GLY A 96 6.80 9.42 11.80
C GLY A 96 6.22 8.01 11.84
N THR A 97 5.43 7.70 12.85
CA THR A 97 4.70 6.43 13.01
C THR A 97 3.29 6.45 12.42
N LYS A 98 2.78 7.64 12.05
CA LYS A 98 1.41 7.82 11.58
C LYS A 98 1.29 7.47 10.10
N LEU A 99 0.46 6.50 9.75
CA LEU A 99 0.07 6.26 8.37
C LEU A 99 -0.82 7.41 7.87
N LEU A 100 -0.39 8.11 6.82
CA LEU A 100 -1.15 9.16 6.16
C LEU A 100 -2.00 8.60 5.02
N MET A 101 -1.38 7.81 4.13
CA MET A 101 -2.06 7.26 2.95
C MET A 101 -1.48 5.89 2.56
N ALA A 102 -2.34 5.03 2.02
CA ALA A 102 -1.96 3.86 1.25
C ALA A 102 -2.87 3.80 0.02
N VAL A 103 -2.30 3.89 -1.17
CA VAL A 103 -3.04 3.99 -2.43
C VAL A 103 -2.29 3.30 -3.56
N SER A 104 -3.02 2.73 -4.53
CA SER A 104 -2.46 2.22 -5.79
C SER A 104 -2.85 3.15 -6.93
N HIS A 105 -1.89 3.46 -7.80
CA HIS A 105 -2.12 4.19 -9.04
C HIS A 105 -1.67 3.37 -10.25
N GLU A 106 -2.43 3.47 -11.33
CA GLU A 106 -1.95 3.01 -12.64
C GLU A 106 -0.81 3.88 -13.11
N TRP A 107 0.13 3.27 -13.83
CA TRP A 107 1.21 3.98 -14.50
C TRP A 107 1.49 3.36 -15.87
N ARG A 108 1.86 4.20 -16.82
CA ARG A 108 2.25 3.83 -18.19
C ARG A 108 3.67 4.25 -18.49
N ALA A 109 4.07 5.39 -17.91
CA ALA A 109 5.41 5.93 -18.00
C ALA A 109 5.97 6.23 -16.60
N GLN A 110 7.28 6.32 -16.49
CA GLN A 110 7.96 6.61 -15.21
C GLN A 110 7.54 7.97 -14.63
N GLU A 111 7.21 8.92 -15.49
CA GLU A 111 6.72 10.24 -15.16
C GLU A 111 5.40 10.19 -14.37
N ASP A 112 4.55 9.20 -14.64
CA ASP A 112 3.29 9.02 -13.91
C ASP A 112 3.56 8.68 -12.43
N ILE A 113 4.53 7.78 -12.17
CA ILE A 113 4.92 7.42 -10.79
C ILE A 113 5.51 8.65 -10.08
N ARG A 114 6.34 9.42 -10.78
CA ARG A 114 6.91 10.65 -10.25
C ARG A 114 5.84 11.69 -9.97
N TYR A 115 4.89 11.89 -10.88
CA TYR A 115 3.75 12.77 -10.69
C TYR A 115 2.94 12.40 -9.43
N HIS A 116 2.57 11.13 -9.28
CA HIS A 116 1.82 10.67 -8.11
C HIS A 116 2.60 10.84 -6.81
N LEU A 117 3.91 10.60 -6.81
CA LEU A 117 4.76 10.85 -5.65
C LEU A 117 4.70 12.32 -5.23
N PHE A 118 4.97 13.25 -6.14
CA PHE A 118 4.99 14.68 -5.81
C PHE A 118 3.62 15.23 -5.45
N ASN A 119 2.56 14.75 -6.10
CA ASN A 119 1.19 15.08 -5.71
C ASN A 119 0.87 14.63 -4.27
N LEU A 120 1.31 13.44 -3.86
CA LEU A 120 1.14 12.98 -2.48
C LEU A 120 1.95 13.81 -1.48
N LEU A 121 3.18 14.19 -1.82
CA LEU A 121 3.99 15.06 -0.98
C LEU A 121 3.34 16.43 -0.78
N ASP A 122 2.81 17.01 -1.86
CA ASP A 122 2.11 18.30 -1.84
C ASP A 122 0.82 18.25 -0.99
N VAL A 123 -0.01 17.22 -1.19
CA VAL A 123 -1.27 17.02 -0.43
C VAL A 123 -1.05 16.93 1.08
N TYR A 124 0.09 16.38 1.50
CA TYR A 124 0.42 16.22 2.92
C TYR A 124 1.42 17.24 3.45
N ASP A 125 1.76 18.26 2.66
CA ASP A 125 2.72 19.32 3.02
C ASP A 125 4.09 18.73 3.46
N ILE A 126 4.57 17.74 2.71
CA ILE A 126 5.85 17.07 2.96
C ILE A 126 6.92 17.66 2.04
N ASP A 127 7.98 18.22 2.63
CA ASP A 127 9.14 18.71 1.87
C ASP A 127 9.86 17.53 1.18
N PRO A 128 10.01 17.55 -0.16
CA PRO A 128 10.79 16.56 -0.90
C PRO A 128 12.24 16.42 -0.41
N LYS A 129 12.81 17.46 0.17
CA LYS A 129 14.16 17.45 0.75
C LYS A 129 14.23 16.87 2.16
N GLY A 130 13.07 16.69 2.80
CA GLY A 130 12.94 16.10 4.15
C GLY A 130 12.37 14.69 4.16
N VAL A 131 12.06 14.08 2.99
CA VAL A 131 11.39 12.78 2.92
C VAL A 131 12.34 11.64 2.55
N HIS A 132 12.12 10.46 3.14
CA HIS A 132 12.76 9.22 2.75
C HIS A 132 11.88 8.43 1.78
N VAL A 133 12.33 8.22 0.56
CA VAL A 133 11.64 7.40 -0.46
C VAL A 133 12.32 6.03 -0.56
N SER A 134 11.55 4.97 -0.33
CA SER A 134 11.99 3.58 -0.43
C SER A 134 11.32 2.90 -1.62
N LEU A 135 12.11 2.36 -2.54
CA LEU A 135 11.64 1.74 -3.78
C LEU A 135 11.77 0.22 -3.74
N SER A 136 10.71 -0.48 -4.12
CA SER A 136 10.67 -1.93 -4.31
C SER A 136 9.99 -2.32 -5.63
N GLY A 137 9.97 -3.62 -5.95
CA GLY A 137 9.30 -4.13 -7.15
C GLY A 137 10.22 -4.27 -8.36
N MET A 138 9.69 -4.00 -9.55
CA MET A 138 10.35 -4.23 -10.85
C MET A 138 11.72 -3.56 -10.91
N ARG A 139 12.74 -4.32 -11.34
CA ARG A 139 14.16 -3.92 -11.19
C ARG A 139 14.53 -2.72 -12.04
N ASP A 140 14.16 -2.75 -13.31
CA ASP A 140 14.60 -1.75 -14.27
C ASP A 140 13.89 -0.43 -14.04
N GLU A 141 12.60 -0.46 -13.84
CA GLU A 141 11.77 0.70 -13.50
C GLU A 141 12.18 1.34 -12.18
N LYS A 142 12.48 0.53 -11.16
CA LYS A 142 13.00 1.00 -9.87
C LYS A 142 14.34 1.71 -10.02
N ASN A 143 15.24 1.18 -10.87
CA ASN A 143 16.53 1.79 -11.12
C ASN A 143 16.38 3.11 -11.87
N ALA A 144 15.52 3.15 -12.88
CA ALA A 144 15.23 4.35 -13.67
C ALA A 144 14.58 5.43 -12.78
N LEU A 145 13.56 5.08 -12.00
CA LEU A 145 12.92 6.01 -11.07
C LEU A 145 13.91 6.55 -10.01
N MET A 146 14.77 5.69 -9.47
CA MET A 146 15.78 6.14 -8.51
C MET A 146 16.74 7.17 -9.11
N GLN A 147 17.13 7.02 -10.38
CA GLN A 147 17.96 8.00 -11.07
C GLN A 147 17.21 9.33 -11.27
N ALA A 148 15.96 9.27 -11.70
CA ALA A 148 15.12 10.44 -11.92
C ALA A 148 14.83 11.24 -10.64
N LEU A 149 14.75 10.59 -9.49
CA LEU A 149 14.43 11.23 -8.19
C LEU A 149 15.66 11.83 -7.50
N ARG A 150 16.89 11.47 -7.89
CA ARG A 150 18.12 11.90 -7.18
C ARG A 150 18.31 13.41 -7.06
N GLY A 151 17.78 14.19 -8.00
CA GLY A 151 17.86 15.66 -7.95
C GLY A 151 16.74 16.31 -7.14
N ASP A 152 15.63 15.62 -7.00
CA ASP A 152 14.40 16.19 -6.45
C ASP A 152 14.18 15.82 -4.98
N VAL A 153 14.56 14.59 -4.61
CA VAL A 153 14.37 14.03 -3.26
C VAL A 153 15.73 13.81 -2.60
N ALA A 154 15.85 14.17 -1.31
CA ALA A 154 17.12 14.06 -0.59
C ALA A 154 17.57 12.60 -0.41
N TYR A 155 16.63 11.71 -0.08
CA TYR A 155 16.95 10.33 0.27
C TYR A 155 16.09 9.34 -0.53
N VAL A 156 16.71 8.68 -1.51
CA VAL A 156 16.09 7.60 -2.27
C VAL A 156 16.89 6.32 -2.08
N MET A 157 16.23 5.28 -1.60
CA MET A 157 16.87 3.98 -1.36
C MET A 157 16.07 2.84 -1.98
N LYS A 158 16.74 1.72 -2.25
CA LYS A 158 16.09 0.46 -2.61
C LYS A 158 15.78 -0.31 -1.34
N THR A 159 14.57 -0.81 -1.23
CA THR A 159 14.23 -1.76 -0.18
C THR A 159 14.92 -3.08 -0.47
N LEU A 160 15.83 -3.49 0.40
CA LEU A 160 16.50 -4.77 0.33
C LEU A 160 15.84 -5.72 1.33
N VAL A 161 15.41 -6.87 0.84
CA VAL A 161 14.97 -7.98 1.68
C VAL A 161 15.98 -9.11 1.50
N PRO A 162 16.75 -9.48 2.56
CA PRO A 162 17.73 -10.55 2.46
C PRO A 162 17.08 -11.86 1.99
N GLY A 163 17.71 -12.53 1.04
CA GLY A 163 17.28 -13.84 0.54
C GLY A 163 16.15 -13.82 -0.49
N ILE A 164 15.64 -12.66 -0.88
CA ILE A 164 14.56 -12.54 -1.89
C ILE A 164 15.08 -11.86 -3.15
N ALA A 165 14.78 -12.47 -4.30
CA ALA A 165 15.18 -11.93 -5.58
C ALA A 165 14.60 -10.52 -5.80
N SER A 166 15.41 -9.62 -6.34
CA SER A 166 15.09 -8.18 -6.53
C SER A 166 13.91 -7.89 -7.47
N LYS A 167 13.28 -8.91 -8.05
CA LYS A 167 12.11 -8.81 -8.94
C LYS A 167 10.77 -8.93 -8.20
N THR A 168 10.79 -9.28 -6.92
CA THR A 168 9.58 -9.55 -6.15
C THR A 168 9.10 -8.26 -5.49
N GLY A 169 7.82 -7.93 -5.64
CA GLY A 169 7.20 -6.79 -4.99
C GLY A 169 7.18 -6.92 -3.47
N MET A 170 7.26 -5.80 -2.77
CA MET A 170 7.33 -5.75 -1.31
C MET A 170 6.08 -6.33 -0.64
N SER A 171 4.91 -6.18 -1.24
CA SER A 171 3.65 -6.74 -0.75
C SER A 171 3.66 -8.28 -0.69
N LEU A 172 4.24 -8.93 -1.71
CA LEU A 172 4.39 -10.39 -1.72
C LEU A 172 5.39 -10.85 -0.67
N VAL A 173 6.51 -10.13 -0.54
CA VAL A 173 7.52 -10.39 0.50
C VAL A 173 6.93 -10.25 1.89
N ALA A 174 6.17 -9.19 2.16
CA ALA A 174 5.51 -8.98 3.44
C ALA A 174 4.53 -10.13 3.76
N SER A 175 3.79 -10.62 2.76
CA SER A 175 2.88 -11.76 2.90
C SER A 175 3.59 -13.06 3.28
N LEU A 176 4.77 -13.32 2.68
CA LEU A 176 5.59 -14.51 2.99
C LEU A 176 6.17 -14.43 4.41
N LEU A 177 6.68 -13.27 4.82
CA LEU A 177 7.23 -13.07 6.16
C LEU A 177 6.19 -13.19 7.27
N MET A 178 4.95 -12.74 7.03
CA MET A 178 3.84 -12.91 7.99
C MET A 178 3.44 -14.38 8.23
N ARG A 179 3.78 -15.29 7.31
CA ARG A 179 3.56 -16.73 7.49
C ARG A 179 4.58 -17.34 8.47
N SER A 180 5.82 -16.88 8.46
CA SER A 180 6.88 -17.41 9.31
C SER A 180 6.74 -17.02 10.79
N GLU A 181 6.03 -15.94 11.11
CA GLU A 181 5.81 -15.48 12.50
C GLU A 181 4.70 -16.29 13.24
N LYS A 182 4.05 -17.24 12.57
CA LYS A 182 2.97 -18.08 13.12
C LYS A 182 3.30 -19.57 13.21
N ALA A 183 4.51 -19.94 12.87
CA ALA A 183 5.06 -21.30 13.09
C ALA A 183 5.95 -21.31 14.32
#